data_7c6986a1761536ae0bd9d2936b2d26fe
#
_entry.id   7c6986a1761536ae0bd9d2936b2d26fe
#
_cell.length_a   1.000
_cell.length_b   1.000
_cell.length_c   1.000
_cell.angle_alpha   90.00
_cell.angle_beta   90.00
_cell.angle_gamma   90.00
#
_symmetry.space_group_name_H-M   'P 1'
#
loop_
_entity.id
_entity.type
_entity.pdbx_description
1 polymer ?
#
loop_
_entity_poly.entity_id
_entity_poly.type
_entity_poly.pdbx_seq_one_letter_code
_entity_poly.pdbx_strand_id
1 'polypeptide(L)'
;TQQTAYEISYGLVGSEMCIRDSFPRVYKVDYGHEESREVFGKDPREYSVSGKEFLRDKNGKLTGIKTVKVDKDFKEIPNTEKIWKADLILLAMGFLGPEHYLNENLNLELDERSNFKADHNVHKTSHPKVFAAGDCRRGQSLVVWAINEGRAAAREVDLHLMGATTLE
;
A
#
# COMPACT_ATOMS: atom_id res chain seq x y z
N THR A 1 0.86 14.71 26.37
CA THR A 1 1.68 14.84 25.13
C THR A 1 1.88 13.51 24.40
N GLN A 2 1.54 12.35 25.00
CA GLN A 2 1.64 11.03 24.37
C GLN A 2 0.37 10.59 23.60
N GLN A 3 -0.74 11.30 23.77
CA GLN A 3 -2.04 10.92 23.19
C GLN A 3 -2.12 11.05 21.66
N THR A 4 -1.30 11.89 21.04
CA THR A 4 -1.47 12.26 19.64
C THR A 4 -0.79 11.29 18.64
N ALA A 5 0.25 10.59 19.06
CA ALA A 5 0.95 9.63 18.20
C ALA A 5 0.12 8.35 17.93
N TYR A 6 -0.68 7.94 18.89
CA TYR A 6 -1.55 6.76 18.76
C TYR A 6 -2.80 7.00 17.90
N GLU A 7 -3.33 8.21 17.87
CA GLU A 7 -4.56 8.53 17.16
C GLU A 7 -4.42 8.47 15.62
N ILE A 8 -3.20 8.60 15.09
CA ILE A 8 -2.92 8.62 13.65
C ILE A 8 -2.26 7.32 13.17
N SER A 9 -1.68 6.50 14.07
CA SER A 9 -0.86 5.35 13.71
C SER A 9 -1.63 4.06 13.39
N TYR A 10 -2.95 4.03 13.57
CA TYR A 10 -3.76 2.87 13.19
C TYR A 10 -4.33 2.98 11.77
N GLY A 11 -3.46 3.26 10.81
CA GLY A 11 -3.68 2.91 9.43
C GLY A 11 -3.21 1.47 9.23
N LEU A 12 -4.11 0.58 8.94
CA LEU A 12 -3.98 -0.78 8.42
C LEU A 12 -2.56 -1.38 8.39
N VAL A 13 -2.27 -2.26 9.31
CA VAL A 13 -1.10 -3.14 9.28
C VAL A 13 -1.26 -4.13 8.12
N GLY A 14 -0.18 -4.44 7.38
CA GLY A 14 -0.20 -5.18 6.13
C GLY A 14 -0.97 -6.52 6.10
N SER A 15 -1.12 -7.21 7.24
CA SER A 15 -1.94 -8.42 7.35
C SER A 15 -3.45 -8.16 7.18
N GLU A 16 -3.95 -7.01 7.57
CA GLU A 16 -5.36 -6.66 7.43
C GLU A 16 -5.74 -6.23 6.00
N MET A 17 -4.80 -5.66 5.25
CA MET A 17 -5.00 -5.39 3.82
C MET A 17 -5.20 -6.67 3.02
N CYS A 18 -4.47 -7.73 3.35
CA CYS A 18 -4.61 -9.04 2.70
C CYS A 18 -5.95 -9.74 3.01
N ILE A 19 -6.48 -9.54 4.20
CA ILE A 19 -7.78 -10.13 4.61
C ILE A 19 -8.95 -9.36 3.98
N ARG A 20 -8.82 -8.09 3.69
CA ARG A 20 -9.89 -7.25 3.14
C ARG A 20 -10.37 -7.66 1.75
N ASP A 21 -9.50 -8.20 0.93
CA ASP A 21 -9.86 -8.64 -0.42
C ASP A 21 -10.69 -9.93 -0.41
N SER A 22 -10.66 -10.68 0.69
CA SER A 22 -11.28 -12.00 0.81
C SER A 22 -12.53 -12.03 1.70
N PHE A 23 -12.81 -10.95 2.46
CA PHE A 23 -13.93 -10.88 3.40
C PHE A 23 -14.77 -9.60 3.22
N PRO A 24 -16.07 -9.62 3.58
CA PRO A 24 -16.89 -8.43 3.56
C PRO A 24 -16.27 -7.34 4.45
N ARG A 25 -16.38 -6.08 4.01
CA ARG A 25 -15.87 -4.90 4.73
C ARG A 25 -16.60 -4.78 6.07
N VAL A 26 -15.99 -5.30 7.13
CA VAL A 26 -16.49 -5.22 8.49
C VAL A 26 -15.53 -4.36 9.31
N TYR A 27 -16.06 -3.43 10.10
CA TYR A 27 -15.27 -2.72 11.10
C TYR A 27 -14.84 -3.70 12.18
N LYS A 28 -13.62 -4.18 12.09
CA LYS A 28 -13.08 -5.14 13.04
C LYS A 28 -12.41 -4.39 14.19
N VAL A 29 -12.78 -4.75 15.39
CA VAL A 29 -12.07 -4.32 16.61
C VAL A 29 -11.03 -5.38 16.93
N ASP A 30 -9.79 -4.97 17.08
CA ASP A 30 -8.67 -5.81 17.49
C ASP A 30 -8.21 -5.38 18.89
N TYR A 31 -7.39 -6.22 19.55
CA TYR A 31 -6.92 -5.97 20.93
C TYR A 31 -6.28 -4.57 21.09
N GLY A 32 -5.54 -4.10 20.11
CA GLY A 32 -4.93 -2.77 20.17
C GLY A 32 -5.93 -1.61 20.15
N HIS A 33 -7.10 -1.80 19.53
CA HIS A 33 -8.17 -0.81 19.58
C HIS A 33 -8.86 -0.83 20.97
N GLU A 34 -9.00 -2.01 21.57
CA GLU A 34 -9.57 -2.16 22.92
C GLU A 34 -8.63 -1.56 23.95
N GLU A 35 -7.32 -1.87 23.90
CA GLU A 35 -6.30 -1.28 24.76
C GLU A 35 -6.28 0.26 24.65
N SER A 36 -6.31 0.77 23.42
CA SER A 36 -6.34 2.21 23.19
C SER A 36 -7.59 2.87 23.75
N ARG A 37 -8.73 2.22 23.68
CA ARG A 37 -9.98 2.69 24.28
C ARG A 37 -9.90 2.72 25.80
N GLU A 38 -9.34 1.71 26.43
CA GLU A 38 -9.15 1.67 27.88
C GLU A 38 -8.18 2.75 28.36
N VAL A 39 -7.06 2.95 27.66
CA VAL A 39 -6.05 3.94 28.02
C VAL A 39 -6.50 5.38 27.76
N PHE A 40 -7.16 5.64 26.64
CA PHE A 40 -7.48 7.00 26.17
C PHE A 40 -8.97 7.34 26.23
N GLY A 41 -9.82 6.42 26.66
CA GLY A 41 -11.27 6.62 26.84
C GLY A 41 -12.08 6.61 25.53
N LYS A 42 -11.46 6.43 24.38
CA LYS A 42 -12.15 6.37 23.07
C LYS A 42 -11.37 5.53 22.06
N ASP A 43 -12.08 5.09 21.01
CA ASP A 43 -11.46 4.49 19.82
C ASP A 43 -10.63 5.57 19.08
N PRO A 44 -9.35 5.32 18.78
CA PRO A 44 -8.47 6.32 18.17
C PRO A 44 -8.72 6.51 16.67
N ARG A 45 -9.52 5.65 16.03
CA ARG A 45 -9.73 5.66 14.58
C ARG A 45 -10.65 6.79 14.15
N GLU A 46 -10.27 7.48 13.11
CA GLU A 46 -11.10 8.44 12.40
C GLU A 46 -11.25 7.98 10.94
N TYR A 47 -12.45 8.07 10.39
CA TYR A 47 -12.80 7.59 9.05
C TYR A 47 -13.23 8.74 8.14
N SER A 48 -13.12 8.53 6.83
CA SER A 48 -13.44 9.53 5.82
C SER A 48 -12.64 10.82 6.02
N VAL A 49 -11.34 10.67 6.30
CA VAL A 49 -10.43 11.78 6.58
C VAL A 49 -9.25 11.72 5.61
N SER A 50 -8.88 12.86 5.04
CA SER A 50 -7.70 13.03 4.20
C SER A 50 -6.71 13.98 4.87
N GLY A 51 -5.41 13.67 4.75
CA GLY A 51 -4.34 14.56 5.17
C GLY A 51 -4.20 15.71 4.18
N LYS A 52 -4.18 16.94 4.68
CA LYS A 52 -4.10 18.15 3.85
C LYS A 52 -2.73 18.81 3.92
N GLU A 53 -2.17 18.92 5.12
CA GLU A 53 -0.92 19.64 5.35
C GLU A 53 -0.18 19.12 6.58
N PHE A 54 1.15 18.99 6.47
CA PHE A 54 2.01 18.73 7.63
C PHE A 54 2.44 20.06 8.26
N LEU A 55 2.13 20.22 9.54
CA LEU A 55 2.45 21.44 10.29
C LEU A 55 3.86 21.34 10.84
N ARG A 56 4.62 22.43 10.74
CA ARG A 56 6.00 22.53 11.22
C ARG A 56 6.17 23.79 12.04
N ASP A 57 7.12 23.74 12.97
CA ASP A 57 7.56 24.92 13.71
C ASP A 57 8.55 25.78 12.90
N LYS A 58 9.03 26.88 13.51
CA LYS A 58 9.99 27.79 12.89
C LYS A 58 11.34 27.14 12.55
N ASN A 59 11.65 26.00 13.17
CA ASN A 59 12.89 25.25 12.96
C ASN A 59 12.70 24.10 11.95
N GLY A 60 11.50 23.97 11.37
CA GLY A 60 11.14 22.89 10.44
C GLY A 60 10.74 21.57 11.09
N LYS A 61 10.70 21.50 12.43
CA LYS A 61 10.30 20.30 13.17
C LYS A 61 8.79 20.08 13.02
N LEU A 62 8.38 18.83 12.79
CA LEU A 62 6.98 18.43 12.73
C LEU A 62 6.26 18.75 14.05
N THR A 63 5.09 19.35 13.98
CA THR A 63 4.24 19.69 15.12
C THR A 63 2.83 19.14 15.01
N GLY A 64 2.47 18.60 13.84
CA GLY A 64 1.15 18.02 13.63
C GLY A 64 0.77 17.85 12.19
N ILE A 65 -0.48 17.44 11.97
CA ILE A 65 -1.11 17.33 10.66
C ILE A 65 -2.46 18.04 10.69
N LYS A 66 -2.77 18.72 9.60
CA LYS A 66 -4.11 19.20 9.31
C LYS A 66 -4.81 18.19 8.44
N THR A 67 -5.99 17.77 8.83
CA THR A 67 -6.85 16.86 8.08
C THR A 67 -8.17 17.52 7.72
N VAL A 68 -8.88 16.96 6.75
CA VAL A 68 -10.21 17.38 6.33
C VAL A 68 -11.08 16.14 6.13
N LYS A 69 -12.36 16.25 6.43
CA LYS A 69 -13.30 15.16 6.08
C LYS A 69 -13.53 15.11 4.58
N VAL A 70 -13.70 13.89 4.07
CA VAL A 70 -14.02 13.65 2.66
C VAL A 70 -15.31 12.86 2.51
N ASP A 71 -16.00 13.08 1.42
CA ASP A 71 -17.18 12.31 1.03
C ASP A 71 -16.80 10.97 0.38
N LYS A 72 -17.77 10.20 -0.08
CA LYS A 72 -17.60 8.90 -0.76
C LYS A 72 -16.80 8.99 -2.07
N ASP A 73 -16.74 10.15 -2.67
CA ASP A 73 -16.02 10.43 -3.92
C ASP A 73 -14.64 11.07 -3.65
N PHE A 74 -14.17 11.04 -2.39
CA PHE A 74 -12.91 11.64 -1.90
C PHE A 74 -12.84 13.17 -2.06
N LYS A 75 -13.97 13.86 -2.21
CA LYS A 75 -14.02 15.31 -2.24
C LYS A 75 -14.03 15.88 -0.83
N GLU A 76 -13.25 16.95 -0.64
CA GLU A 76 -13.18 17.63 0.65
C GLU A 76 -14.53 18.24 1.05
N ILE A 77 -14.92 18.02 2.30
CA ILE A 77 -16.11 18.66 2.88
C ILE A 77 -15.67 19.97 3.51
N PRO A 78 -16.14 21.13 3.04
CA PRO A 78 -15.74 22.43 3.55
C PRO A 78 -15.99 22.58 5.07
N ASN A 79 -15.15 23.33 5.75
CA ASN A 79 -15.25 23.63 7.19
C ASN A 79 -15.18 22.42 8.11
N THR A 80 -14.55 21.33 7.67
CA THR A 80 -14.31 20.13 8.51
C THR A 80 -12.83 19.93 8.85
N GLU A 81 -12.02 20.96 8.66
CA GLU A 81 -10.60 20.88 8.95
C GLU A 81 -10.35 20.64 10.43
N LYS A 82 -9.42 19.75 10.75
CA LYS A 82 -9.01 19.42 12.11
C LYS A 82 -7.49 19.36 12.19
N ILE A 83 -6.94 19.95 13.24
CA ILE A 83 -5.50 19.92 13.52
C ILE A 83 -5.23 18.87 14.60
N TRP A 84 -4.31 17.97 14.27
CA TRP A 84 -3.81 16.95 15.19
C TRP A 84 -2.37 17.29 15.54
N LYS A 85 -2.08 17.42 16.82
CA LYS A 85 -0.71 17.60 17.29
C LYS A 85 0.00 16.26 17.24
N ALA A 86 1.17 16.22 16.63
CA ALA A 86 1.98 15.01 16.50
C ALA A 86 3.46 15.35 16.36
N ASP A 87 4.30 14.60 17.04
CA ASP A 87 5.75 14.67 16.91
C ASP A 87 6.26 13.67 15.85
N LEU A 88 5.45 12.66 15.54
CA LEU A 88 5.72 11.64 14.50
C LEU A 88 4.43 11.30 13.78
N ILE A 89 4.49 11.20 12.46
CA ILE A 89 3.40 10.76 11.59
C ILE A 89 3.92 9.62 10.72
N LEU A 90 3.24 8.48 10.76
CA LEU A 90 3.54 7.33 9.93
C LEU A 90 2.50 7.23 8.80
N LEU A 91 2.97 7.34 7.56
CA LEU A 91 2.13 7.16 6.40
C LEU A 91 2.05 5.66 6.07
N ALA A 92 0.86 5.07 6.23
CA ALA A 92 0.58 3.67 5.95
C ALA A 92 -0.51 3.57 4.87
N MET A 93 -0.26 4.23 3.72
CA MET A 93 -1.25 4.46 2.66
C MET A 93 -1.17 3.44 1.52
N GLY A 94 -0.42 2.35 1.72
CA GLY A 94 -0.17 1.35 0.68
C GLY A 94 1.07 1.66 -0.15
N PHE A 95 1.09 1.18 -1.37
CA PHE A 95 2.25 1.25 -2.25
C PHE A 95 1.89 1.99 -3.53
N LEU A 96 2.87 2.68 -4.11
CA LEU A 96 2.72 3.37 -5.38
C LEU A 96 3.07 2.49 -6.59
N GLY A 97 3.84 1.42 -6.36
CA GLY A 97 4.32 0.51 -7.38
C GLY A 97 5.78 0.11 -7.15
N PRO A 98 6.38 -0.65 -8.06
CA PRO A 98 7.80 -1.00 -8.00
C PRO A 98 8.69 0.22 -8.21
N GLU A 99 9.92 0.14 -7.72
CA GLU A 99 10.94 1.16 -8.01
C GLU A 99 11.29 1.18 -9.50
N HIS A 100 11.39 2.38 -10.08
CA HIS A 100 11.50 2.56 -11.52
C HIS A 100 12.93 2.57 -12.09
N TYR A 101 13.96 2.40 -11.26
CA TYR A 101 15.34 2.38 -11.74
C TYR A 101 15.60 1.28 -12.79
N LEU A 102 14.90 0.13 -12.69
CA LEU A 102 14.96 -0.92 -13.71
C LEU A 102 14.31 -0.50 -15.02
N ASN A 103 13.19 0.24 -14.94
CA ASN A 103 12.53 0.79 -16.11
C ASN A 103 13.43 1.78 -16.86
N GLU A 104 14.10 2.68 -16.15
CA GLU A 104 15.01 3.67 -16.73
C GLU A 104 16.16 3.01 -17.48
N ASN A 105 16.70 1.91 -16.94
CA ASN A 105 17.84 1.20 -17.53
C ASN A 105 17.47 0.24 -18.67
N LEU A 106 16.27 -0.35 -18.63
CA LEU A 106 15.85 -1.44 -19.54
C LEU A 106 14.70 -1.06 -20.46
N ASN A 107 14.16 0.16 -20.36
CA ASN A 107 13.00 0.65 -21.12
C ASN A 107 11.81 -0.31 -21.06
N LEU A 108 11.48 -0.80 -19.86
CA LEU A 108 10.35 -1.68 -19.66
C LEU A 108 9.03 -0.90 -19.79
N GLU A 109 8.06 -1.46 -20.50
CA GLU A 109 6.70 -0.91 -20.50
C GLU A 109 6.06 -1.07 -19.13
N LEU A 110 5.34 -0.04 -18.70
CA LEU A 110 4.53 -0.03 -17.49
C LEU A 110 3.04 -0.11 -17.84
N ASP A 111 2.25 -0.64 -16.92
CA ASP A 111 0.79 -0.59 -17.00
C ASP A 111 0.25 0.76 -16.49
N GLU A 112 -1.08 0.92 -16.52
CA GLU A 112 -1.76 2.14 -16.05
C GLU A 112 -1.56 2.43 -14.55
N ARG A 113 -1.12 1.42 -13.78
CA ARG A 113 -0.84 1.50 -12.34
C ARG A 113 0.65 1.60 -12.04
N SER A 114 1.48 1.83 -13.06
CA SER A 114 2.94 1.92 -12.94
C SER A 114 3.63 0.61 -12.54
N ASN A 115 2.99 -0.56 -12.71
CA ASN A 115 3.64 -1.86 -12.57
C ASN A 115 4.31 -2.27 -13.89
N PHE A 116 5.27 -3.19 -13.83
CA PHE A 116 5.90 -3.74 -15.04
C PHE A 116 4.87 -4.54 -15.85
N LYS A 117 4.64 -4.11 -17.09
CA LYS A 117 3.68 -4.75 -17.97
C LYS A 117 4.20 -6.10 -18.46
N ALA A 118 3.51 -7.17 -18.07
CA ALA A 118 3.75 -8.52 -18.52
C ALA A 118 2.47 -9.35 -18.43
N ASP A 119 2.21 -10.19 -19.41
CA ASP A 119 1.01 -11.03 -19.45
C ASP A 119 1.06 -12.11 -18.36
N HIS A 120 -0.09 -12.37 -17.75
CA HIS A 120 -0.21 -13.29 -16.61
C HIS A 120 0.32 -14.71 -16.89
N ASN A 121 0.16 -15.21 -18.10
CA ASN A 121 0.54 -16.59 -18.44
C ASN A 121 1.96 -16.71 -19.01
N VAL A 122 2.54 -15.61 -19.49
CA VAL A 122 3.84 -15.61 -20.17
C VAL A 122 4.90 -14.92 -19.33
N HIS A 123 4.50 -14.00 -18.44
CA HIS A 123 5.36 -13.24 -17.54
C HIS A 123 6.48 -12.44 -18.24
N LYS A 124 6.51 -12.42 -19.57
CA LYS A 124 7.52 -11.72 -20.37
C LYS A 124 7.17 -10.24 -20.47
N THR A 125 8.16 -9.40 -20.24
CA THR A 125 8.04 -7.94 -20.40
C THR A 125 8.30 -7.50 -21.82
N SER A 126 8.29 -6.19 -22.08
CA SER A 126 8.70 -5.61 -23.38
C SER A 126 10.17 -5.91 -23.72
N HIS A 127 11.02 -6.20 -22.73
CA HIS A 127 12.42 -6.57 -22.96
C HIS A 127 12.57 -8.09 -23.08
N PRO A 128 13.28 -8.62 -24.11
CA PRO A 128 13.29 -10.04 -24.44
C PRO A 128 13.91 -10.97 -23.39
N LYS A 129 14.72 -10.43 -22.47
CA LYS A 129 15.43 -11.18 -21.42
C LYS A 129 14.89 -10.88 -20.01
N VAL A 130 13.76 -10.17 -19.90
CA VAL A 130 13.21 -9.76 -18.61
C VAL A 130 11.79 -10.32 -18.44
N PHE A 131 11.57 -10.96 -17.32
CA PHE A 131 10.28 -11.49 -16.89
C PHE A 131 9.86 -10.79 -15.60
N ALA A 132 8.56 -10.60 -15.40
CA ALA A 132 8.01 -9.98 -14.22
C ALA A 132 6.90 -10.84 -13.61
N ALA A 133 6.89 -10.96 -12.28
CA ALA A 133 5.91 -11.75 -11.54
C ALA A 133 5.63 -11.12 -10.16
N GLY A 134 4.52 -11.49 -9.55
CA GLY A 134 4.13 -11.01 -8.24
C GLY A 134 3.77 -9.53 -8.23
N ASP A 135 4.09 -8.87 -7.13
CA ASP A 135 3.65 -7.49 -6.85
C ASP A 135 4.15 -6.48 -7.88
N CYS A 136 5.36 -6.65 -8.42
CA CYS A 136 5.89 -5.73 -9.42
C CYS A 136 5.15 -5.78 -10.77
N ARG A 137 4.42 -6.87 -11.05
CA ARG A 137 3.61 -7.07 -12.26
C ARG A 137 2.14 -6.75 -12.03
N ARG A 138 1.55 -7.25 -10.93
CA ARG A 138 0.09 -7.17 -10.71
C ARG A 138 -0.32 -6.09 -9.71
N GLY A 139 0.62 -5.43 -9.05
CA GLY A 139 0.39 -4.61 -7.87
C GLY A 139 0.41 -5.45 -6.60
N GLN A 140 0.58 -4.82 -5.45
CA GLN A 140 0.64 -5.53 -4.17
C GLN A 140 -0.62 -6.39 -3.95
N SER A 141 -0.40 -7.64 -3.55
CA SER A 141 -1.45 -8.62 -3.37
C SER A 141 -1.06 -9.70 -2.35
N LEU A 142 -1.80 -10.80 -2.30
CA LEU A 142 -1.53 -11.90 -1.39
C LEU A 142 -0.24 -12.62 -1.75
N VAL A 143 0.51 -13.06 -0.73
CA VAL A 143 1.74 -13.85 -0.91
C VAL A 143 1.53 -15.12 -1.73
N VAL A 144 0.35 -15.73 -1.66
CA VAL A 144 0.02 -16.92 -2.49
C VAL A 144 0.06 -16.61 -3.98
N TRP A 145 -0.32 -15.40 -4.38
CA TRP A 145 -0.19 -14.96 -5.78
C TRP A 145 1.26 -14.74 -6.17
N ALA A 146 2.06 -14.14 -5.30
CA ALA A 146 3.48 -13.95 -5.56
C ALA A 146 4.21 -15.29 -5.76
N ILE A 147 3.90 -16.29 -4.92
CA ILE A 147 4.43 -17.66 -5.06
C ILE A 147 3.98 -18.30 -6.38
N ASN A 148 2.67 -18.25 -6.67
CA ASN A 148 2.12 -18.83 -7.88
C ASN A 148 2.71 -18.22 -9.14
N GLU A 149 2.74 -16.90 -9.23
CA GLU A 149 3.31 -16.19 -10.38
C GLU A 149 4.82 -16.38 -10.49
N GLY A 150 5.54 -16.47 -9.36
CA GLY A 150 6.97 -16.77 -9.35
C GLY A 150 7.28 -18.14 -9.94
N ARG A 151 6.48 -19.17 -9.60
CA ARG A 151 6.59 -20.50 -10.22
C ARG A 151 6.27 -20.48 -11.70
N ALA A 152 5.20 -19.81 -12.10
CA ALA A 152 4.83 -19.68 -13.51
C ALA A 152 5.90 -18.92 -14.31
N ALA A 153 6.47 -17.85 -13.77
CA ALA A 153 7.56 -17.12 -14.39
C ALA A 153 8.84 -17.99 -14.53
N ALA A 154 9.16 -18.78 -13.50
CA ALA A 154 10.31 -19.72 -13.57
C ALA A 154 10.12 -20.74 -14.70
N ARG A 155 8.91 -21.28 -14.86
CA ARG A 155 8.55 -22.18 -15.98
C ARG A 155 8.73 -21.49 -17.33
N GLU A 156 8.28 -20.27 -17.50
CA GLU A 156 8.42 -19.52 -18.74
C GLU A 156 9.88 -19.13 -19.04
N VAL A 157 10.68 -18.85 -18.02
CA VAL A 157 12.14 -18.64 -18.18
C VAL A 157 12.82 -19.92 -18.64
N ASP A 158 12.51 -21.07 -18.04
CA ASP A 158 13.06 -22.37 -18.43
C ASP A 158 12.67 -22.71 -19.88
N LEU A 159 11.41 -22.55 -20.24
CA LEU A 159 10.92 -22.73 -21.61
C LEU A 159 11.65 -21.81 -22.61
N HIS A 160 11.90 -20.54 -22.21
CA HIS A 160 12.61 -19.59 -23.06
C HIS A 160 14.07 -19.96 -23.29
N LEU A 161 14.73 -20.49 -22.28
CA LEU A 161 16.15 -20.84 -22.35
C LEU A 161 16.41 -22.20 -22.97
N MET A 162 15.55 -23.17 -22.67
CA MET A 162 15.74 -24.58 -23.04
C MET A 162 14.90 -25.02 -24.25
N GLY A 163 13.90 -24.22 -24.66
CA GLY A 163 12.95 -24.58 -25.73
C GLY A 163 11.88 -25.60 -25.32
N ALA A 164 12.05 -26.25 -24.18
CA ALA A 164 11.09 -27.16 -23.55
C ALA A 164 11.25 -27.10 -22.03
N THR A 165 10.19 -27.43 -21.29
CA THR A 165 10.23 -27.42 -19.81
C THR A 165 9.50 -28.61 -19.23
N THR A 166 10.00 -29.09 -18.10
CA THR A 166 9.34 -30.11 -17.27
C THR A 166 8.76 -29.49 -15.98
N LEU A 167 8.90 -28.17 -15.80
CA LEU A 167 8.33 -27.45 -14.67
C LEU A 167 6.82 -27.31 -14.83
N GLU A 168 6.09 -27.49 -13.72
CA GLU A 168 4.62 -27.30 -13.64
C GLU A 168 4.24 -25.84 -13.43
#